data_8ef0d02b6a27c30089f3b503c808400b
#
_entry.id   8ef0d02b6a27c30089f3b503c808400b
#
_cell.length_a   1.000
_cell.length_b   1.000
_cell.length_c   1.000
_cell.angle_alpha   90.00
_cell.angle_beta   90.00
_cell.angle_gamma   90.00
#
_symmetry.space_group_name_H-M   'P 1'
#
loop_
_entity.id
_entity.type
_entity.pdbx_description
1 polymer ?
#
loop_
_entity_poly.entity_id
_entity_poly.type
_entity_poly.pdbx_seq_one_letter_code
_entity_poly.pdbx_strand_id
1 'polypeptide(L)'
;LAKACLDLGVQIYEQSPVVDLVEKSGCIEVKTDKSAVISQDVILATNAYIDALPKSIHRGINRKILPVESFIIATEPLDQATADSVINNGMSVCDNNILLDYYRLSADNRLLFGSDSSSEKDMVQIMRGNMLHVFPQLENVKIDYGWAGPIDMTLNASPHFGRISPHIYFAQGYSGHGVALTGLAGRIIAEAILGNDERLRIFEELKVPSFYAG
;
A
#
# COMPACT_ATOMS: atom_id res chain seq x y z
N LEU A 1 -2.48 0.07 -14.10
CA LEU A 1 -3.65 -0.69 -13.64
C LEU A 1 -4.95 0.08 -13.87
N ALA A 2 -5.13 1.33 -13.38
CA ALA A 2 -6.37 2.11 -13.53
C ALA A 2 -6.87 2.16 -14.99
N LYS A 3 -5.99 2.48 -15.95
CA LYS A 3 -6.35 2.46 -17.37
C LYS A 3 -6.89 1.08 -17.82
N ALA A 4 -6.24 0.00 -17.44
CA ALA A 4 -6.69 -1.34 -17.80
C ALA A 4 -8.05 -1.69 -17.18
N CYS A 5 -8.32 -1.22 -15.95
CA CYS A 5 -9.64 -1.38 -15.33
C CYS A 5 -10.71 -0.62 -16.11
N LEU A 6 -10.45 0.62 -16.48
CA LEU A 6 -11.38 1.43 -17.30
C LEU A 6 -11.65 0.78 -18.66
N ASP A 7 -10.61 0.28 -19.34
CA ASP A 7 -10.72 -0.43 -20.63
C ASP A 7 -11.58 -1.71 -20.51
N LEU A 8 -11.65 -2.31 -19.30
CA LEU A 8 -12.52 -3.45 -18.97
C LEU A 8 -13.92 -3.05 -18.45
N GLY A 9 -14.26 -1.77 -18.45
CA GLY A 9 -15.57 -1.27 -18.06
C GLY A 9 -15.76 -1.04 -16.55
N VAL A 10 -14.67 -1.11 -15.76
CA VAL A 10 -14.72 -0.75 -14.34
C VAL A 10 -14.95 0.76 -14.20
N GLN A 11 -15.92 1.14 -13.37
CA GLN A 11 -16.19 2.54 -13.04
C GLN A 11 -15.33 2.96 -11.83
N ILE A 12 -14.61 4.06 -11.96
CA ILE A 12 -13.77 4.62 -10.89
C ILE A 12 -14.36 5.97 -10.48
N TYR A 13 -14.70 6.10 -9.20
CA TYR A 13 -15.25 7.33 -8.63
C TYR A 13 -14.24 7.94 -7.67
N GLU A 14 -13.60 9.02 -8.08
CA GLU A 14 -12.73 9.82 -7.22
C GLU A 14 -13.52 10.77 -6.32
N GLN A 15 -12.90 11.25 -5.24
CA GLN A 15 -13.50 12.18 -4.28
C GLN A 15 -14.90 11.74 -3.79
N SER A 16 -15.02 10.43 -3.59
CA SER A 16 -16.27 9.77 -3.19
C SER A 16 -16.04 8.92 -1.93
N PRO A 17 -15.76 9.55 -0.77
CA PRO A 17 -15.48 8.83 0.46
C PRO A 17 -16.70 8.02 0.89
N VAL A 18 -16.48 6.76 1.24
CA VAL A 18 -17.51 5.88 1.79
C VAL A 18 -17.76 6.27 3.25
N VAL A 19 -19.00 6.62 3.56
CA VAL A 19 -19.41 7.07 4.90
C VAL A 19 -20.25 6.04 5.66
N ASP A 20 -20.84 5.06 4.95
CA ASP A 20 -21.63 4.00 5.57
C ASP A 20 -21.69 2.76 4.66
N LEU A 21 -21.94 1.60 5.27
CA LEU A 21 -22.11 0.32 4.61
C LEU A 21 -23.21 -0.46 5.32
N VAL A 22 -24.28 -0.75 4.58
CA VAL A 22 -25.45 -1.40 5.13
C VAL A 22 -25.70 -2.72 4.41
N GLU A 23 -25.53 -3.83 5.14
CA GLU A 23 -25.92 -5.14 4.64
C GLU A 23 -27.45 -5.28 4.66
N LYS A 24 -28.02 -5.65 3.53
CA LYS A 24 -29.44 -5.94 3.35
C LYS A 24 -29.60 -7.39 2.87
N SER A 25 -30.84 -7.87 2.80
CA SER A 25 -31.10 -9.21 2.26
C SER A 25 -30.70 -9.28 0.78
N GLY A 26 -29.58 -9.99 0.51
CA GLY A 26 -29.06 -10.23 -0.85
C GLY A 26 -28.27 -9.09 -1.50
N CYS A 27 -28.01 -7.99 -0.81
CA CYS A 27 -27.17 -6.91 -1.34
C CYS A 27 -26.56 -6.07 -0.22
N ILE A 28 -25.58 -5.25 -0.59
CA ILE A 28 -24.91 -4.30 0.28
C ILE A 28 -25.06 -2.91 -0.32
N GLU A 29 -25.54 -1.97 0.48
CA GLU A 29 -25.60 -0.57 0.12
C GLU A 29 -24.36 0.17 0.64
N VAL A 30 -23.52 0.63 -0.28
CA VAL A 30 -22.31 1.41 0.00
C VAL A 30 -22.66 2.89 -0.20
N LYS A 31 -22.60 3.68 0.86
CA LYS A 31 -23.00 5.09 0.83
C LYS A 31 -21.81 6.02 0.81
N THR A 32 -21.92 7.06 0.03
CA THR A 32 -21.09 8.27 0.08
C THR A 32 -21.91 9.44 0.60
N ASP A 33 -21.30 10.58 0.77
CA ASP A 33 -22.00 11.84 1.12
C ASP A 33 -23.00 12.29 0.05
N LYS A 34 -22.83 11.85 -1.21
CA LYS A 34 -23.60 12.33 -2.37
C LYS A 34 -24.49 11.27 -3.01
N SER A 35 -24.18 9.98 -2.80
CA SER A 35 -24.85 8.88 -3.53
C SER A 35 -24.68 7.55 -2.80
N ALA A 36 -25.28 6.51 -3.38
CA ALA A 36 -25.09 5.15 -2.92
C ALA A 36 -24.92 4.18 -4.09
N VAL A 37 -24.17 3.12 -3.87
CA VAL A 37 -24.00 1.99 -4.79
C VAL A 37 -24.60 0.74 -4.15
N ILE A 38 -25.39 0.00 -4.90
CA ILE A 38 -25.91 -1.31 -4.49
C ILE A 38 -25.04 -2.39 -5.14
N SER A 39 -24.48 -3.26 -4.32
CA SER A 39 -23.59 -4.33 -4.76
C SER A 39 -23.95 -5.67 -4.09
N GLN A 40 -23.59 -6.80 -4.69
CA GLN A 40 -23.66 -8.11 -4.04
C GLN A 40 -22.49 -8.32 -3.10
N ASP A 41 -21.30 -7.91 -3.52
CA ASP A 41 -20.07 -8.06 -2.77
C ASP A 41 -19.35 -6.71 -2.64
N VAL A 42 -18.60 -6.54 -1.55
CA VAL A 42 -17.77 -5.37 -1.28
C VAL A 42 -16.37 -5.83 -0.90
N ILE A 43 -15.36 -5.13 -1.39
CA ILE A 43 -13.96 -5.35 -1.03
C ILE A 43 -13.41 -4.10 -0.36
N LEU A 44 -12.97 -4.23 0.89
CA LEU A 44 -12.24 -3.18 1.59
C LEU A 44 -10.75 -3.27 1.21
N ALA A 45 -10.32 -2.40 0.32
CA ALA A 45 -8.95 -2.31 -0.19
C ALA A 45 -8.27 -1.02 0.27
N THR A 46 -8.55 -0.61 1.51
CA THR A 46 -8.18 0.70 2.06
C THR A 46 -6.75 0.77 2.60
N ASN A 47 -6.08 -0.40 2.73
CA ASN A 47 -4.73 -0.49 3.26
C ASN A 47 -4.59 0.28 4.59
N ALA A 48 -3.54 1.06 4.77
CA ALA A 48 -3.28 1.87 5.97
C ALA A 48 -4.39 2.90 6.31
N TYR A 49 -5.29 3.21 5.37
CA TYR A 49 -6.39 4.15 5.57
C TYR A 49 -7.67 3.52 6.12
N ILE A 50 -7.63 2.30 6.62
CA ILE A 50 -8.81 1.59 7.13
C ILE A 50 -9.52 2.37 8.26
N ASP A 51 -8.79 3.12 9.08
CA ASP A 51 -9.34 3.95 10.16
C ASP A 51 -10.13 5.18 9.67
N ALA A 52 -10.01 5.54 8.38
CA ALA A 52 -10.87 6.55 7.78
C ALA A 52 -12.32 6.06 7.58
N LEU A 53 -12.54 4.74 7.60
CA LEU A 53 -13.87 4.15 7.54
C LEU A 53 -14.53 4.12 8.93
N PRO A 54 -15.87 4.25 9.01
CA PRO A 54 -16.60 4.05 10.25
C PRO A 54 -16.33 2.68 10.90
N LYS A 55 -16.31 2.64 12.24
CA LYS A 55 -16.08 1.40 13.01
C LYS A 55 -17.06 0.28 12.67
N SER A 56 -18.27 0.62 12.28
CA SER A 56 -19.30 -0.31 11.81
C SER A 56 -18.89 -1.06 10.54
N ILE A 57 -18.03 -0.46 9.72
CA ILE A 57 -17.56 -1.04 8.46
C ILE A 57 -16.37 -1.98 8.71
N HIS A 58 -15.31 -1.47 9.34
CA HIS A 58 -14.07 -2.25 9.49
C HIS A 58 -14.11 -3.30 10.61
N ARG A 59 -15.08 -3.22 11.55
CA ARG A 59 -15.39 -4.23 12.58
C ARG A 59 -14.16 -4.77 13.35
N GLY A 60 -13.16 -3.93 13.52
CA GLY A 60 -11.95 -4.24 14.29
C GLY A 60 -10.80 -4.87 13.51
N ILE A 61 -10.89 -5.06 12.19
CA ILE A 61 -9.74 -5.52 11.39
C ILE A 61 -8.59 -4.50 11.37
N ASN A 62 -8.88 -3.21 11.61
CA ASN A 62 -7.90 -2.16 11.78
C ASN A 62 -6.90 -2.44 12.92
N ARG A 63 -7.30 -3.17 13.97
CA ARG A 63 -6.43 -3.54 15.09
C ARG A 63 -5.29 -4.49 14.71
N LYS A 64 -5.34 -5.05 13.52
CA LYS A 64 -4.36 -6.00 12.98
C LYS A 64 -3.22 -5.33 12.22
N ILE A 65 -3.34 -4.04 11.94
CA ILE A 65 -2.35 -3.26 11.22
C ILE A 65 -1.94 -2.03 12.00
N LEU A 66 -0.70 -1.59 11.78
CA LEU A 66 -0.16 -0.31 12.24
C LEU A 66 0.23 0.49 11.00
N PRO A 67 -0.37 1.67 10.78
CA PRO A 67 0.11 2.59 9.76
C PRO A 67 1.51 3.11 10.11
N VAL A 68 2.45 2.98 9.17
CA VAL A 68 3.83 3.48 9.29
C VAL A 68 4.11 4.36 8.09
N GLU A 69 4.62 5.57 8.34
CA GLU A 69 5.00 6.47 7.26
C GLU A 69 6.27 5.99 6.56
N SER A 70 6.20 5.88 5.25
CA SER A 70 7.32 5.58 4.38
C SER A 70 7.61 6.79 3.49
N PHE A 71 8.87 7.14 3.32
CA PHE A 71 9.30 8.37 2.66
C PHE A 71 10.17 8.06 1.45
N ILE A 72 10.00 8.85 0.41
CA ILE A 72 10.82 8.76 -0.80
C ILE A 72 11.25 10.16 -1.24
N ILE A 73 12.52 10.28 -1.65
CA ILE A 73 13.02 11.42 -2.41
C ILE A 73 13.37 11.01 -3.83
N ALA A 74 13.26 11.94 -4.76
CA ALA A 74 13.74 11.78 -6.12
C ALA A 74 14.71 12.90 -6.49
N THR A 75 15.86 12.52 -7.03
CA THR A 75 16.83 13.47 -7.54
C THR A 75 16.33 14.16 -8.81
N GLU A 76 17.00 15.23 -9.24
CA GLU A 76 16.97 15.65 -10.65
C GLU A 76 17.41 14.49 -11.56
N PRO A 77 17.07 14.49 -12.87
CA PRO A 77 17.58 13.48 -13.78
C PRO A 77 19.11 13.47 -13.81
N LEU A 78 19.69 12.31 -13.59
CA LEU A 78 21.14 12.12 -13.64
C LEU A 78 21.58 11.94 -15.10
N ASP A 79 22.79 12.44 -15.42
CA ASP A 79 23.42 12.02 -16.66
C ASP A 79 23.73 10.51 -16.67
N GLN A 80 23.92 9.93 -17.84
CA GLN A 80 24.07 8.48 -17.97
C GLN A 80 25.27 7.94 -17.20
N ALA A 81 26.39 8.64 -17.17
CA ALA A 81 27.58 8.18 -16.47
C ALA A 81 27.37 8.18 -14.96
N THR A 82 26.71 9.20 -14.43
CA THR A 82 26.34 9.28 -13.01
C THR A 82 25.31 8.20 -12.66
N ALA A 83 24.27 8.01 -13.48
CA ALA A 83 23.28 6.97 -13.29
C ALA A 83 23.90 5.57 -13.25
N ASP A 84 24.80 5.26 -14.20
CA ASP A 84 25.53 3.99 -14.27
C ASP A 84 26.45 3.78 -13.07
N SER A 85 26.98 4.85 -12.48
CA SER A 85 27.80 4.78 -11.26
C SER A 85 27.00 4.44 -10.00
N VAL A 86 25.69 4.66 -10.05
CA VAL A 86 24.75 4.35 -8.95
C VAL A 86 24.19 2.95 -9.13
N ILE A 87 23.52 2.70 -10.25
CA ILE A 87 22.92 1.38 -10.58
C ILE A 87 22.99 1.18 -12.10
N ASN A 88 23.75 0.22 -12.57
CA ASN A 88 24.01 0.02 -14.01
C ASN A 88 23.16 -1.10 -14.66
N ASN A 89 22.28 -1.76 -13.91
CA ASN A 89 21.55 -2.95 -14.35
C ASN A 89 20.03 -2.87 -14.14
N GLY A 90 19.52 -1.68 -13.79
CA GLY A 90 18.09 -1.44 -13.59
C GLY A 90 17.46 -2.15 -12.38
N MET A 91 18.26 -2.72 -11.48
CA MET A 91 17.76 -3.36 -10.28
C MET A 91 17.12 -2.36 -9.30
N SER A 92 16.19 -2.87 -8.50
CA SER A 92 15.80 -2.26 -7.23
C SER A 92 16.63 -2.89 -6.13
N VAL A 93 17.14 -2.08 -5.23
CA VAL A 93 18.02 -2.51 -4.13
C VAL A 93 17.36 -2.11 -2.82
N CYS A 94 17.48 -2.94 -1.80
CA CYS A 94 17.22 -2.59 -0.42
C CYS A 94 18.33 -3.15 0.46
N ASP A 95 18.62 -2.46 1.55
CA ASP A 95 19.55 -2.95 2.56
C ASP A 95 18.87 -3.95 3.51
N ASN A 96 19.55 -4.33 4.58
CA ASN A 96 19.07 -5.25 5.61
C ASN A 96 18.97 -4.58 7.00
N ASN A 97 18.89 -3.27 7.06
CA ASN A 97 18.67 -2.55 8.30
C ASN A 97 17.22 -2.75 8.79
N ILE A 98 16.97 -2.48 10.08
CA ILE A 98 15.61 -2.52 10.64
C ILE A 98 14.73 -1.45 10.01
N LEU A 99 15.27 -0.24 9.82
CA LEU A 99 14.70 0.81 8.99
C LEU A 99 15.42 0.73 7.65
N LEU A 100 14.74 0.18 6.66
CA LEU A 100 15.33 -0.11 5.35
C LEU A 100 15.60 1.15 4.56
N ASP A 101 16.79 1.26 3.99
CA ASP A 101 17.03 2.09 2.83
C ASP A 101 16.79 1.28 1.56
N TYR A 102 16.00 1.82 0.64
CA TYR A 102 15.70 1.16 -0.63
C TYR A 102 15.75 2.17 -1.77
N TYR A 103 16.28 1.74 -2.92
CA TYR A 103 16.51 2.67 -4.02
C TYR A 103 16.52 1.99 -5.37
N ARG A 104 16.20 2.79 -6.39
CA ARG A 104 16.27 2.41 -7.80
C ARG A 104 16.36 3.63 -8.70
N LEU A 105 16.77 3.44 -9.94
CA LEU A 105 16.59 4.45 -10.98
C LEU A 105 15.19 4.40 -11.59
N SER A 106 14.63 5.56 -11.86
CA SER A 106 13.42 5.74 -12.69
C SER A 106 13.76 5.67 -14.19
N ALA A 107 12.74 5.64 -15.05
CA ALA A 107 12.92 5.59 -16.49
C ALA A 107 13.62 6.84 -17.09
N ASP A 108 13.58 7.96 -16.37
CA ASP A 108 14.24 9.22 -16.71
C ASP A 108 15.53 9.45 -15.90
N ASN A 109 16.15 8.37 -15.42
CA ASN A 109 17.42 8.36 -14.68
C ASN A 109 17.43 9.18 -13.37
N ARG A 110 16.29 9.36 -12.70
CA ARG A 110 16.27 9.89 -11.33
C ARG A 110 16.59 8.79 -10.34
N LEU A 111 17.42 9.05 -9.34
CA LEU A 111 17.51 8.16 -8.21
C LEU A 111 16.28 8.36 -7.32
N LEU A 112 15.46 7.34 -7.19
CA LEU A 112 14.43 7.24 -6.18
C LEU A 112 15.06 6.58 -4.96
N PHE A 113 15.08 7.28 -3.83
CA PHE A 113 15.67 6.78 -2.59
C PHE A 113 14.61 6.85 -1.48
N GLY A 114 14.25 5.72 -0.91
CA GLY A 114 13.24 5.58 0.11
C GLY A 114 13.82 5.05 1.40
N SER A 115 13.22 5.43 2.52
CA SER A 115 13.52 4.89 3.84
C SER A 115 12.28 5.00 4.73
N ASP A 116 12.20 4.13 5.71
CA ASP A 116 11.20 4.23 6.78
C ASP A 116 11.77 5.12 7.90
N SER A 117 11.01 6.10 8.33
CA SER A 117 11.44 7.01 9.39
C SER A 117 10.30 7.35 10.34
N SER A 118 10.67 7.70 11.55
CA SER A 118 9.73 8.09 12.61
C SER A 118 9.48 9.60 12.69
N SER A 119 10.08 10.43 11.85
CA SER A 119 10.02 11.89 11.93
C SER A 119 9.67 12.55 10.60
N GLU A 120 8.59 13.33 10.57
CA GLU A 120 8.18 14.13 9.40
C GLU A 120 8.99 15.42 9.22
N LYS A 121 9.60 15.93 10.28
CA LYS A 121 10.36 17.19 10.20
C LYS A 121 11.67 16.98 9.47
N ASP A 122 11.91 17.83 8.48
CA ASP A 122 13.14 17.87 7.67
C ASP A 122 13.44 16.58 6.90
N MET A 123 12.40 15.84 6.54
CA MET A 123 12.46 14.51 5.93
C MET A 123 13.36 14.47 4.70
N VAL A 124 13.25 15.46 3.81
CA VAL A 124 14.10 15.54 2.60
C VAL A 124 15.57 15.62 2.97
N GLN A 125 15.93 16.36 4.03
CA GLN A 125 17.31 16.49 4.47
C GLN A 125 17.85 15.19 5.11
N ILE A 126 17.02 14.50 5.90
CA ILE A 126 17.36 13.21 6.51
C ILE A 126 17.59 12.18 5.41
N MET A 127 16.64 12.08 4.48
CA MET A 127 16.71 11.15 3.35
C MET A 127 17.91 11.45 2.45
N ARG A 128 18.20 12.73 2.20
CA ARG A 128 19.39 13.14 1.47
C ARG A 128 20.66 12.72 2.21
N GLY A 129 20.69 12.82 3.53
CA GLY A 129 21.80 12.35 4.34
C GLY A 129 22.05 10.86 4.19
N ASN A 130 20.98 10.04 4.27
CA ASN A 130 21.03 8.59 4.06
C ASN A 130 21.49 8.27 2.63
N MET A 131 20.92 8.93 1.63
CA MET A 131 21.32 8.78 0.23
C MET A 131 22.83 9.07 0.03
N LEU A 132 23.36 10.15 0.62
CA LEU A 132 24.75 10.50 0.49
C LEU A 132 25.70 9.58 1.27
N HIS A 133 25.20 8.90 2.31
CA HIS A 133 25.94 7.84 2.98
C HIS A 133 26.20 6.66 2.04
N VAL A 134 25.22 6.32 1.20
CA VAL A 134 25.32 5.24 0.20
C VAL A 134 26.00 5.72 -1.07
N PHE A 135 25.69 6.93 -1.53
CA PHE A 135 26.12 7.51 -2.80
C PHE A 135 26.78 8.88 -2.61
N PRO A 136 27.98 8.98 -2.01
CA PRO A 136 28.64 10.26 -1.75
C PRO A 136 28.92 11.08 -3.02
N GLN A 137 29.03 10.44 -4.18
CA GLN A 137 29.21 11.10 -5.47
C GLN A 137 28.02 11.97 -5.89
N LEU A 138 26.86 11.85 -5.23
CA LEU A 138 25.66 12.66 -5.50
C LEU A 138 25.58 13.94 -4.66
N GLU A 139 26.65 14.37 -4.00
CA GLU A 139 26.66 15.53 -3.11
C GLU A 139 26.11 16.81 -3.76
N ASN A 140 26.40 17.02 -5.04
CA ASN A 140 25.98 18.22 -5.79
C ASN A 140 24.65 18.03 -6.55
N VAL A 141 24.02 16.85 -6.45
CA VAL A 141 22.76 16.55 -7.11
C VAL A 141 21.60 17.13 -6.31
N LYS A 142 20.64 17.75 -7.01
CA LYS A 142 19.45 18.34 -6.39
C LYS A 142 18.38 17.28 -6.14
N ILE A 143 17.59 17.51 -5.10
CA ILE A 143 16.37 16.75 -4.86
C ILE A 143 15.20 17.56 -5.43
N ASP A 144 14.57 17.02 -6.46
CA ASP A 144 13.42 17.66 -7.11
C ASP A 144 12.11 17.36 -6.39
N TYR A 145 11.96 16.16 -5.83
CA TYR A 145 10.73 15.71 -5.19
C TYR A 145 11.02 15.00 -3.88
N GLY A 146 10.10 15.18 -2.94
CA GLY A 146 10.02 14.39 -1.71
C GLY A 146 8.55 14.19 -1.35
N TRP A 147 8.19 12.97 -0.97
CA TRP A 147 6.82 12.64 -0.55
C TRP A 147 6.82 11.52 0.48
N ALA A 148 5.68 11.38 1.16
CA ALA A 148 5.43 10.32 2.12
C ALA A 148 4.08 9.66 1.86
N GLY A 149 3.91 8.47 2.40
CA GLY A 149 2.63 7.77 2.44
C GLY A 149 2.64 6.65 3.46
N PRO A 150 1.52 6.41 4.14
CA PRO A 150 1.44 5.34 5.11
C PRO A 150 1.37 3.96 4.42
N ILE A 151 2.15 3.04 4.94
CA ILE A 151 2.06 1.61 4.67
C ILE A 151 1.46 0.89 5.87
N ASP A 152 0.81 -0.23 5.65
CA ASP A 152 0.22 -1.04 6.72
C ASP A 152 1.17 -2.17 7.14
N MET A 153 1.57 -2.16 8.38
CA MET A 153 2.41 -3.21 8.98
C MET A 153 1.58 -4.13 9.84
N THR A 154 1.78 -5.45 9.72
CA THR A 154 1.30 -6.42 10.71
C THR A 154 2.41 -6.81 11.66
N LEU A 155 2.07 -7.23 12.89
CA LEU A 155 3.07 -7.59 13.91
C LEU A 155 4.02 -8.71 13.48
N ASN A 156 3.57 -9.61 12.62
CA ASN A 156 4.34 -10.76 12.16
C ASN A 156 4.67 -10.72 10.67
N ALA A 157 4.52 -9.55 10.04
CA ALA A 157 4.71 -9.32 8.61
C ALA A 157 3.87 -10.25 7.69
N SER A 158 2.88 -10.96 8.23
CA SER A 158 1.97 -11.79 7.43
C SER A 158 0.87 -10.93 6.81
N PRO A 159 0.52 -11.14 5.53
CA PRO A 159 -0.61 -10.44 4.92
C PRO A 159 -1.93 -10.86 5.60
N HIS A 160 -2.86 -9.91 5.69
CA HIS A 160 -4.15 -10.10 6.34
C HIS A 160 -5.28 -9.94 5.32
N PHE A 161 -5.74 -11.06 4.80
CA PHE A 161 -6.84 -11.17 3.83
C PHE A 161 -7.95 -12.03 4.41
N GLY A 162 -9.19 -11.74 4.04
CA GLY A 162 -10.31 -12.56 4.49
C GLY A 162 -11.66 -11.90 4.25
N ARG A 163 -12.64 -12.32 5.05
CA ARG A 163 -14.01 -11.84 5.06
C ARG A 163 -14.40 -11.30 6.43
N ILE A 164 -15.15 -10.21 6.44
CA ILE A 164 -15.83 -9.68 7.63
C ILE A 164 -17.21 -10.31 7.75
N SER A 165 -17.89 -10.54 6.60
CA SER A 165 -19.15 -11.25 6.45
C SER A 165 -19.11 -12.01 5.12
N PRO A 166 -20.12 -12.84 4.80
CA PRO A 166 -20.11 -13.66 3.58
C PRO A 166 -19.84 -12.88 2.29
N HIS A 167 -20.17 -11.60 2.26
CA HIS A 167 -20.08 -10.75 1.08
C HIS A 167 -19.21 -9.49 1.27
N ILE A 168 -18.51 -9.36 2.40
CA ILE A 168 -17.58 -8.25 2.64
C ILE A 168 -16.18 -8.81 2.82
N TYR A 169 -15.37 -8.62 1.82
CA TYR A 169 -13.97 -9.04 1.76
C TYR A 169 -13.03 -7.91 2.16
N PHE A 170 -11.83 -8.25 2.57
CA PHE A 170 -10.79 -7.26 2.81
C PHE A 170 -9.41 -7.82 2.44
N ALA A 171 -8.49 -6.90 2.10
CA ALA A 171 -7.08 -7.20 1.90
C ALA A 171 -6.24 -6.03 2.43
N GLN A 172 -5.38 -6.33 3.41
CA GLN A 172 -4.52 -5.38 4.09
C GLN A 172 -3.28 -6.11 4.66
N GLY A 173 -2.39 -5.38 5.34
CA GLY A 173 -1.26 -5.99 6.06
C GLY A 173 -0.12 -6.40 5.14
N TYR A 174 0.15 -5.64 4.12
CA TYR A 174 1.19 -5.97 3.13
C TYR A 174 2.61 -5.77 3.63
N SER A 175 2.80 -5.06 4.75
CA SER A 175 4.08 -4.88 5.44
C SER A 175 5.23 -4.46 4.50
N GLY A 176 4.98 -3.47 3.64
CA GLY A 176 5.94 -2.97 2.64
C GLY A 176 5.97 -3.73 1.30
N HIS A 177 5.33 -4.89 1.20
CA HIS A 177 5.34 -5.73 -0.01
C HIS A 177 4.12 -5.54 -0.92
N GLY A 178 3.38 -4.44 -0.77
CA GLY A 178 2.11 -4.19 -1.46
C GLY A 178 2.18 -4.27 -2.99
N VAL A 179 3.24 -3.76 -3.61
CA VAL A 179 3.40 -3.80 -5.08
C VAL A 179 3.38 -5.23 -5.62
N ALA A 180 3.98 -6.18 -4.90
CA ALA A 180 3.97 -7.59 -5.29
C ALA A 180 2.67 -8.31 -4.90
N LEU A 181 2.11 -8.00 -3.72
CA LEU A 181 1.03 -8.79 -3.13
C LEU A 181 -0.37 -8.34 -3.50
N THR A 182 -0.59 -7.06 -3.84
CA THR A 182 -1.94 -6.55 -4.16
C THR A 182 -2.57 -7.23 -5.37
N GLY A 183 -1.77 -7.54 -6.40
CA GLY A 183 -2.23 -8.30 -7.56
C GLY A 183 -2.67 -9.72 -7.20
N LEU A 184 -1.91 -10.39 -6.31
CA LEU A 184 -2.25 -11.71 -5.80
C LEU A 184 -3.52 -11.66 -4.95
N ALA A 185 -3.64 -10.69 -4.04
CA ALA A 185 -4.81 -10.48 -3.19
C ALA A 185 -6.08 -10.27 -4.02
N GLY A 186 -6.01 -9.38 -5.02
CA GLY A 186 -7.13 -9.13 -5.93
C GLY A 186 -7.58 -10.40 -6.67
N ARG A 187 -6.63 -11.22 -7.14
CA ARG A 187 -6.94 -12.49 -7.78
C ARG A 187 -7.60 -13.48 -6.82
N ILE A 188 -7.07 -13.66 -5.62
CA ILE A 188 -7.60 -14.58 -4.61
C ILE A 188 -9.03 -14.20 -4.22
N ILE A 189 -9.29 -12.90 -4.00
CA ILE A 189 -10.63 -12.42 -3.67
C ILE A 189 -11.59 -12.60 -4.86
N ALA A 190 -11.15 -12.31 -6.08
CA ALA A 190 -11.98 -12.54 -7.27
C ALA A 190 -12.34 -14.01 -7.45
N GLU A 191 -11.39 -14.93 -7.25
CA GLU A 191 -11.66 -16.39 -7.27
C GLU A 191 -12.71 -16.76 -6.21
N ALA A 192 -12.61 -16.20 -4.99
CA ALA A 192 -13.57 -16.47 -3.91
C ALA A 192 -14.98 -15.95 -4.23
N ILE A 193 -15.10 -14.74 -4.79
CA ILE A 193 -16.39 -14.17 -5.25
C ILE A 193 -17.01 -15.04 -6.34
N LEU A 194 -16.20 -15.65 -7.19
CA LEU A 194 -16.65 -16.57 -8.26
C LEU A 194 -16.94 -18.00 -7.75
N GLY A 195 -16.87 -18.25 -6.45
CA GLY A 195 -17.22 -19.52 -5.82
C GLY A 195 -16.05 -20.48 -5.55
N ASN A 196 -14.81 -20.06 -5.82
CA ASN A 196 -13.62 -20.83 -5.47
C ASN A 196 -12.83 -20.10 -4.36
N ASP A 197 -13.12 -20.41 -3.11
CA ASP A 197 -12.53 -19.74 -1.96
C ASP A 197 -11.38 -20.53 -1.29
N GLU A 198 -10.91 -21.62 -1.87
CA GLU A 198 -9.86 -22.48 -1.28
C GLU A 198 -8.60 -21.68 -0.90
N ARG A 199 -8.14 -20.81 -1.78
CA ARG A 199 -6.96 -20.00 -1.54
C ARG A 199 -7.19 -18.91 -0.50
N LEU A 200 -8.39 -18.31 -0.47
CA LEU A 200 -8.74 -17.30 0.53
C LEU A 200 -8.77 -17.91 1.93
N ARG A 201 -9.30 -19.12 2.09
CA ARG A 201 -9.33 -19.84 3.37
C ARG A 201 -7.94 -20.01 3.99
N ILE A 202 -6.91 -20.25 3.19
CA ILE A 202 -5.53 -20.35 3.68
C ILE A 202 -5.13 -19.04 4.41
N PHE A 203 -5.49 -17.89 3.86
CA PHE A 203 -5.19 -16.60 4.47
C PHE A 203 -6.10 -16.31 5.68
N GLU A 204 -7.36 -16.73 5.67
CA GLU A 204 -8.27 -16.61 6.81
C GLU A 204 -7.80 -17.42 8.03
N GLU A 205 -7.10 -18.53 7.81
CA GLU A 205 -6.51 -19.36 8.85
C GLU A 205 -5.21 -18.79 9.43
N LEU A 206 -4.55 -17.85 8.75
CA LEU A 206 -3.34 -17.22 9.24
C LEU A 206 -3.63 -16.38 10.51
N LYS A 207 -2.88 -16.67 11.56
CA LYS A 207 -2.98 -15.91 12.81
C LYS A 207 -2.22 -14.59 12.66
N VAL A 208 -2.94 -13.51 12.41
CA VAL A 208 -2.40 -12.15 12.47
C VAL A 208 -2.69 -11.58 13.86
N PRO A 209 -1.66 -11.32 14.69
CA PRO A 209 -1.85 -10.77 16.04
C PRO A 209 -2.43 -9.35 15.99
N SER A 210 -3.12 -8.93 17.07
CA SER A 210 -3.57 -7.56 17.21
C SER A 210 -2.50 -6.71 17.90
N PHE A 211 -2.35 -5.46 17.48
CA PHE A 211 -1.48 -4.47 18.16
C PHE A 211 -2.04 -4.05 19.52
N TYR A 212 -3.36 -4.09 19.67
CA TYR A 212 -4.03 -3.67 20.89
C TYR A 212 -4.76 -4.87 21.50
N ALA A 213 -4.48 -5.14 22.77
CA ALA A 213 -5.31 -6.03 23.56
C ALA A 213 -6.72 -5.42 23.67
N GLY A 214 -7.73 -6.23 23.38
CA GLY A 214 -9.13 -5.83 23.47
C GLY A 214 -9.61 -5.75 24.91
#